data_45f253b1d2517660ec9e39031d971a9f
#
_entry.id   45f253b1d2517660ec9e39031d971a9f
#
_cell.length_a   1.000
_cell.length_b   1.000
_cell.length_c   1.000
_cell.angle_alpha   90.00
_cell.angle_beta   90.00
_cell.angle_gamma   90.00
#
_symmetry.space_group_name_H-M   'P 1'
#
loop_
_entity.id
_entity.type
_entity.pdbx_description
1 polymer ?
#
loop_
_entity_poly.entity_id
_entity_poly.type
_entity_poly.pdbx_seq_one_letter_code
_entity_poly.pdbx_strand_id
1 'polypeptide(L)'
;MRAKLLPTIVVFLLTSPAFGQESATFRGNPQHTGVYDTAGVAKFSKVKWKFHTPGQVISSPAVSGGTVYVGSTDGNLYAIDRESGVPRWKFDAKSRIASSPAVANGLVYFTAYDGKLYAVDTSSGHLKWRFQSEGERRFAAKHLDGFQPAGETMSDPWDCYLSSPVVWNGAVYFGSGDGNVYALNSTTGDLKWKFKTGDVVHASPAIADGVLFIGSWDSYFYALDAATGKEKWRFKTGEDPDFHNQVGIQSSAAVEDGTVYFGCRDSHLYALDAATGQKKWAFPNNGSWVIVSPAVKGSEVYFATSDSSMFYQLEAKTGSVVFQMKFQGWPIFSSPAIAGEMLYVGSTGGKLIAVDLAKQNIAWTFETDASKQNGPAFTKPDGSADYYAAFASNFYDDIMFGYGKLMTVGTILSSPVVLDGVIYVGSADGNLYALI
;
A
#
# COMPACT_ATOMS: atom_id res chain seq x y z
N MET A 1 -68.77 -6.89 35.15
CA MET A 1 -67.56 -6.07 34.81
C MET A 1 -66.38 -7.00 34.67
N ARG A 2 -65.90 -7.25 33.46
CA ARG A 2 -64.70 -8.05 33.21
C ARG A 2 -63.54 -7.09 32.83
N ALA A 3 -62.51 -7.02 33.69
CA ALA A 3 -61.33 -6.26 33.45
C ALA A 3 -60.46 -6.95 32.39
N LYS A 4 -60.10 -6.23 31.29
CA LYS A 4 -59.13 -6.68 30.28
C LYS A 4 -57.74 -6.29 30.76
N LEU A 5 -56.89 -7.28 31.03
CA LEU A 5 -55.46 -7.06 31.18
C LEU A 5 -54.85 -6.87 29.77
N LEU A 6 -54.16 -5.74 29.57
CA LEU A 6 -53.27 -5.52 28.43
C LEU A 6 -51.87 -6.12 28.76
N PRO A 7 -51.20 -6.81 27.82
CA PRO A 7 -49.86 -7.28 28.06
C PRO A 7 -48.87 -6.12 27.86
N THR A 8 -48.03 -5.88 28.85
CA THR A 8 -46.90 -4.97 28.77
C THR A 8 -45.79 -5.64 27.94
N ILE A 9 -45.52 -5.12 26.73
CA ILE A 9 -44.39 -5.54 25.91
C ILE A 9 -43.13 -4.84 26.45
N VAL A 10 -42.25 -5.59 27.09
CA VAL A 10 -40.91 -5.12 27.46
C VAL A 10 -39.98 -5.28 26.23
N VAL A 11 -39.68 -4.19 25.58
CA VAL A 11 -38.67 -4.15 24.50
C VAL A 11 -37.30 -4.14 25.16
N PHE A 12 -36.58 -5.25 25.13
CA PHE A 12 -35.17 -5.29 25.41
C PHE A 12 -34.40 -4.65 24.23
N LEU A 13 -33.95 -3.41 24.40
CA LEU A 13 -32.95 -2.81 23.56
C LEU A 13 -31.61 -3.54 23.85
N LEU A 14 -31.28 -4.51 23.02
CA LEU A 14 -29.94 -5.07 22.94
C LEU A 14 -29.02 -3.97 22.39
N THR A 15 -28.37 -3.22 23.27
CA THR A 15 -27.20 -2.41 22.88
C THR A 15 -26.09 -3.39 22.57
N SER A 16 -25.86 -3.64 21.28
CA SER A 16 -24.62 -4.30 20.84
C SER A 16 -23.45 -3.44 21.32
N PRO A 17 -22.46 -4.01 22.02
CA PRO A 17 -21.25 -3.26 22.29
C PRO A 17 -20.61 -2.91 20.93
N ALA A 18 -20.27 -1.65 20.73
CA ALA A 18 -19.44 -1.23 19.61
C ALA A 18 -18.06 -1.89 19.79
N PHE A 19 -17.89 -3.09 19.26
CA PHE A 19 -16.59 -3.70 19.12
C PHE A 19 -15.81 -2.83 18.15
N GLY A 20 -14.74 -2.17 18.64
CA GLY A 20 -13.77 -1.51 17.80
C GLY A 20 -13.30 -2.46 16.71
N GLN A 21 -13.01 -1.95 15.53
CA GLN A 21 -12.64 -2.71 14.34
C GLN A 21 -11.58 -3.78 14.70
N GLU A 22 -12.01 -5.05 14.78
CA GLU A 22 -11.13 -6.18 15.16
C GLU A 22 -10.25 -6.65 14.00
N SER A 23 -10.49 -6.13 12.80
CA SER A 23 -9.72 -6.45 11.59
C SER A 23 -9.15 -5.19 10.96
N ALA A 24 -7.95 -5.31 10.41
CA ALA A 24 -7.30 -4.26 9.63
C ALA A 24 -6.53 -4.87 8.47
N THR A 25 -6.53 -4.21 7.33
CA THR A 25 -5.80 -4.64 6.14
C THR A 25 -5.24 -3.44 5.39
N PHE A 26 -4.29 -3.70 4.52
CA PHE A 26 -3.75 -2.68 3.62
C PHE A 26 -4.90 -1.96 2.89
N ARG A 27 -4.84 -0.62 2.80
CA ARG A 27 -5.87 0.22 2.16
C ARG A 27 -7.26 0.20 2.81
N GLY A 28 -7.38 -0.22 4.08
CA GLY A 28 -8.57 -0.07 4.92
C GLY A 28 -9.60 -1.18 4.81
N ASN A 29 -9.74 -1.86 3.67
CA ASN A 29 -10.69 -2.94 3.45
C ASN A 29 -10.19 -3.94 2.38
N PRO A 30 -10.83 -5.12 2.22
CA PRO A 30 -10.40 -6.11 1.22
C PRO A 30 -10.49 -5.61 -0.23
N GLN A 31 -11.34 -4.64 -0.54
CA GLN A 31 -11.47 -4.00 -1.86
C GLN A 31 -10.37 -2.97 -2.11
N HIS A 32 -9.58 -2.61 -1.09
CA HIS A 32 -8.49 -1.63 -1.15
C HIS A 32 -8.95 -0.22 -1.60
N THR A 33 -10.13 0.20 -1.23
CA THR A 33 -10.67 1.52 -1.63
C THR A 33 -9.83 2.70 -1.15
N GLY A 34 -9.01 2.51 -0.10
CA GLY A 34 -8.20 3.58 0.49
C GLY A 34 -9.01 4.63 1.24
N VAL A 35 -10.25 4.30 1.56
CA VAL A 35 -11.18 5.16 2.32
C VAL A 35 -11.32 4.62 3.74
N TYR A 36 -11.19 5.50 4.71
CA TYR A 36 -11.31 5.22 6.13
C TYR A 36 -12.55 5.91 6.68
N ASP A 37 -13.45 5.14 7.29
CA ASP A 37 -14.70 5.66 7.88
C ASP A 37 -14.43 6.36 9.21
N THR A 38 -13.82 7.53 9.10
CA THR A 38 -13.46 8.40 10.23
C THR A 38 -13.33 9.84 9.74
N ALA A 39 -13.37 10.80 10.67
CA ALA A 39 -13.09 12.19 10.35
C ALA A 39 -11.62 12.38 9.94
N GLY A 40 -11.40 13.20 8.93
CA GLY A 40 -10.06 13.61 8.50
C GLY A 40 -9.44 14.64 9.44
N VAL A 41 -8.11 14.74 9.43
CA VAL A 41 -7.31 15.75 10.13
C VAL A 41 -7.18 16.96 9.21
N ALA A 42 -8.11 17.90 9.31
CA ALA A 42 -8.15 19.09 8.42
C ALA A 42 -7.05 20.11 8.73
N LYS A 43 -6.46 20.07 9.93
CA LYS A 43 -5.37 20.94 10.36
C LYS A 43 -4.36 20.15 11.15
N PHE A 44 -3.11 20.16 10.72
CA PHE A 44 -2.01 19.57 11.47
C PHE A 44 -1.76 20.37 12.77
N SER A 45 -1.74 19.69 13.90
CA SER A 45 -1.48 20.26 15.22
C SER A 45 -0.08 19.93 15.70
N LYS A 46 0.22 18.62 15.77
CA LYS A 46 1.51 18.13 16.29
C LYS A 46 1.75 16.66 15.94
N VAL A 47 2.97 16.21 16.13
CA VAL A 47 3.30 14.78 16.28
C VAL A 47 2.79 14.32 17.65
N LYS A 48 1.81 13.41 17.68
CA LYS A 48 1.27 12.81 18.90
C LYS A 48 2.36 11.98 19.58
N TRP A 49 2.98 11.10 18.80
CA TRP A 49 4.16 10.34 19.15
C TRP A 49 4.91 9.89 17.88
N LYS A 50 6.16 9.50 18.05
CA LYS A 50 6.95 8.77 17.04
C LYS A 50 7.62 7.58 17.68
N PHE A 51 7.68 6.47 16.95
CA PHE A 51 8.36 5.25 17.34
C PHE A 51 9.49 4.96 16.36
N HIS A 52 10.73 4.84 16.88
CA HIS A 52 11.91 4.61 16.05
C HIS A 52 12.28 3.13 15.98
N THR A 53 12.58 2.64 14.78
CA THR A 53 13.16 1.32 14.50
C THR A 53 14.56 1.47 13.92
N PRO A 54 15.48 0.50 14.12
CA PRO A 54 16.82 0.53 13.51
C PRO A 54 16.83 0.48 11.97
N GLY A 55 15.73 0.04 11.34
CA GLY A 55 15.56 -0.05 9.90
C GLY A 55 14.55 0.95 9.35
N GLN A 56 14.36 0.94 8.04
CA GLN A 56 13.34 1.76 7.37
C GLN A 56 11.94 1.21 7.63
N VAL A 57 10.95 2.08 7.77
CA VAL A 57 9.52 1.73 7.88
C VAL A 57 8.84 2.00 6.54
N ILE A 58 8.99 1.06 5.60
CA ILE A 58 8.35 1.07 4.28
C ILE A 58 6.92 0.53 4.36
N SER A 59 6.70 -0.42 5.25
CA SER A 59 5.40 -1.02 5.58
C SER A 59 4.36 0.05 5.91
N SER A 60 3.14 -0.07 5.36
CA SER A 60 2.01 0.72 5.84
C SER A 60 1.49 0.12 7.13
N PRO A 61 1.12 0.95 8.12
CA PRO A 61 0.64 0.43 9.40
C PRO A 61 -0.74 -0.23 9.27
N ALA A 62 -1.02 -1.19 10.16
CA ALA A 62 -2.37 -1.70 10.41
C ALA A 62 -2.78 -1.34 11.84
N VAL A 63 -3.99 -0.79 12.01
CA VAL A 63 -4.48 -0.35 13.33
C VAL A 63 -5.69 -1.18 13.73
N SER A 64 -5.58 -1.92 14.82
CA SER A 64 -6.66 -2.77 15.33
C SER A 64 -6.58 -2.93 16.84
N GLY A 65 -7.73 -2.95 17.54
CA GLY A 65 -7.80 -3.22 18.97
C GLY A 65 -6.91 -2.34 19.85
N GLY A 66 -6.72 -1.07 19.52
CA GLY A 66 -5.85 -0.15 20.28
C GLY A 66 -4.35 -0.36 20.03
N THR A 67 -3.98 -1.13 19.02
CA THR A 67 -2.59 -1.45 18.65
C THR A 67 -2.31 -1.05 17.20
N VAL A 68 -1.14 -0.47 16.97
CA VAL A 68 -0.58 -0.21 15.64
C VAL A 68 0.47 -1.28 15.35
N TYR A 69 0.30 -2.00 14.25
CA TYR A 69 1.24 -3.02 13.79
C TYR A 69 1.99 -2.49 12.56
N VAL A 70 3.31 -2.68 12.53
CA VAL A 70 4.14 -2.22 11.42
C VAL A 70 5.39 -3.08 11.26
N GLY A 71 5.76 -3.37 10.02
CA GLY A 71 7.01 -4.03 9.66
C GLY A 71 8.15 -3.03 9.47
N SER A 72 9.36 -3.48 9.75
CA SER A 72 10.59 -2.70 9.51
C SER A 72 11.61 -3.53 8.73
N THR A 73 12.46 -2.84 7.99
CA THR A 73 13.57 -3.49 7.28
C THR A 73 14.68 -3.99 8.22
N ASP A 74 14.57 -3.73 9.53
CA ASP A 74 15.44 -4.34 10.55
C ASP A 74 15.07 -5.81 10.85
N GLY A 75 13.98 -6.30 10.23
CA GLY A 75 13.52 -7.68 10.36
C GLY A 75 12.47 -7.90 11.45
N ASN A 76 11.98 -6.85 12.10
CA ASN A 76 10.96 -6.98 13.12
C ASN A 76 9.59 -6.49 12.66
N LEU A 77 8.55 -7.21 13.07
CA LEU A 77 7.19 -6.69 13.19
C LEU A 77 7.01 -6.11 14.58
N TYR A 78 6.54 -4.90 14.67
CA TYR A 78 6.28 -4.19 15.93
C TYR A 78 4.78 -4.06 16.17
N ALA A 79 4.36 -4.27 17.42
CA ALA A 79 3.05 -3.91 17.94
C ALA A 79 3.22 -2.78 18.94
N ILE A 80 2.57 -1.67 18.70
CA ILE A 80 2.77 -0.41 19.41
C ILE A 80 1.42 0.03 19.98
N ASP A 81 1.39 0.46 21.22
CA ASP A 81 0.20 1.03 21.84
C ASP A 81 -0.22 2.30 21.07
N ARG A 82 -1.44 2.33 20.60
CA ARG A 82 -1.97 3.39 19.73
C ARG A 82 -1.96 4.77 20.40
N GLU A 83 -2.19 4.81 21.70
CA GLU A 83 -2.31 6.09 22.42
C GLU A 83 -0.95 6.66 22.85
N SER A 84 -0.07 5.80 23.35
CA SER A 84 1.20 6.22 23.94
C SER A 84 2.40 6.12 23.01
N GLY A 85 2.33 5.32 21.92
CA GLY A 85 3.49 5.02 21.08
C GLY A 85 4.50 4.05 21.71
N VAL A 86 4.17 3.46 22.86
CA VAL A 86 5.05 2.50 23.57
C VAL A 86 4.91 1.12 22.92
N PRO A 87 6.02 0.40 22.63
CA PRO A 87 5.93 -0.94 22.08
C PRO A 87 5.33 -1.92 23.10
N ARG A 88 4.35 -2.70 22.67
CA ARG A 88 3.73 -3.80 23.43
C ARG A 88 4.56 -5.07 23.31
N TRP A 89 4.94 -5.40 22.07
CA TRP A 89 5.80 -6.52 21.74
C TRP A 89 6.44 -6.31 20.34
N LYS A 90 7.43 -7.14 20.04
CA LYS A 90 7.99 -7.27 18.69
C LYS A 90 8.21 -8.74 18.37
N PHE A 91 8.11 -9.08 17.07
CA PHE A 91 8.43 -10.39 16.52
C PHE A 91 9.60 -10.25 15.54
N ASP A 92 10.65 -11.03 15.73
CA ASP A 92 11.83 -11.04 14.88
C ASP A 92 11.72 -12.14 13.80
N ALA A 93 11.46 -11.73 12.56
CA ALA A 93 11.40 -12.62 11.40
C ALA A 93 12.79 -13.01 10.86
N LYS A 94 13.87 -12.38 11.35
CA LYS A 94 15.25 -12.53 10.85
C LYS A 94 15.41 -12.14 9.37
N SER A 95 14.45 -11.42 8.81
CA SER A 95 14.43 -11.00 7.41
C SER A 95 13.66 -9.69 7.29
N ARG A 96 14.08 -8.82 6.38
CA ARG A 96 13.46 -7.50 6.15
C ARG A 96 11.96 -7.64 5.90
N ILE A 97 11.15 -6.75 6.51
CA ILE A 97 9.69 -6.72 6.33
C ILE A 97 9.34 -5.42 5.61
N ALA A 98 8.82 -5.54 4.39
CA ALA A 98 8.35 -4.42 3.57
C ALA A 98 6.87 -4.55 3.16
N SER A 99 6.21 -5.64 3.56
CA SER A 99 4.76 -5.80 3.42
C SER A 99 4.02 -5.05 4.51
N SER A 100 2.80 -4.60 4.22
CA SER A 100 1.89 -4.07 5.23
C SER A 100 1.17 -5.22 5.93
N PRO A 101 1.10 -5.24 7.27
CA PRO A 101 0.44 -6.31 7.98
C PRO A 101 -1.07 -6.30 7.79
N ALA A 102 -1.69 -7.49 7.82
CA ALA A 102 -3.13 -7.65 7.96
C ALA A 102 -3.46 -8.24 9.32
N VAL A 103 -4.55 -7.79 9.93
CA VAL A 103 -5.01 -8.26 11.24
C VAL A 103 -6.40 -8.87 11.08
N ALA A 104 -6.56 -10.11 11.49
CA ALA A 104 -7.85 -10.79 11.51
C ALA A 104 -7.84 -11.97 12.50
N ASN A 105 -8.96 -12.22 13.16
CA ASN A 105 -9.16 -13.39 14.01
C ASN A 105 -8.07 -13.59 15.09
N GLY A 106 -7.58 -12.50 15.69
CA GLY A 106 -6.53 -12.55 16.71
C GLY A 106 -5.12 -12.82 16.18
N LEU A 107 -4.90 -12.78 14.87
CA LEU A 107 -3.61 -12.98 14.22
C LEU A 107 -3.20 -11.75 13.39
N VAL A 108 -1.89 -11.52 13.31
CA VAL A 108 -1.25 -10.57 12.39
C VAL A 108 -0.51 -11.36 11.33
N TYR A 109 -0.81 -11.09 10.07
CA TYR A 109 -0.19 -11.72 8.91
C TYR A 109 0.71 -10.73 8.19
N PHE A 110 1.90 -11.17 7.78
CA PHE A 110 2.83 -10.36 6.99
C PHE A 110 3.79 -11.24 6.20
N THR A 111 4.32 -10.73 5.10
CA THR A 111 5.38 -11.37 4.30
C THR A 111 6.73 -10.72 4.59
N ALA A 112 7.81 -11.48 4.41
CA ALA A 112 9.17 -11.00 4.57
C ALA A 112 10.06 -11.45 3.39
N TYR A 113 11.22 -10.82 3.22
CA TYR A 113 12.15 -11.08 2.12
C TYR A 113 12.81 -12.48 2.15
N ASP A 114 12.54 -13.29 3.17
CA ASP A 114 12.92 -14.70 3.19
C ASP A 114 11.90 -15.62 2.46
N GLY A 115 10.92 -15.02 1.81
CA GLY A 115 9.87 -15.72 1.08
C GLY A 115 8.84 -16.41 1.97
N LYS A 116 8.68 -15.94 3.21
CA LYS A 116 7.67 -16.51 4.12
C LYS A 116 6.52 -15.57 4.37
N LEU A 117 5.32 -16.16 4.49
CA LEU A 117 4.19 -15.56 5.18
C LEU A 117 4.20 -16.04 6.64
N TYR A 118 4.10 -15.10 7.54
CA TYR A 118 4.03 -15.34 8.99
C TYR A 118 2.65 -15.01 9.53
N ALA A 119 2.18 -15.77 10.51
CA ALA A 119 1.02 -15.46 11.33
C ALA A 119 1.43 -15.47 12.81
N VAL A 120 1.30 -14.33 13.46
CA VAL A 120 1.63 -14.15 14.87
C VAL A 120 0.41 -13.73 15.68
N ASP A 121 0.36 -14.09 16.93
CA ASP A 121 -0.72 -13.76 17.86
C ASP A 121 -0.73 -12.25 18.17
N THR A 122 -1.88 -11.59 18.05
CA THR A 122 -2.02 -10.15 18.27
C THR A 122 -1.69 -9.72 19.69
N SER A 123 -1.94 -10.57 20.69
CA SER A 123 -1.76 -10.22 22.10
C SER A 123 -0.34 -10.41 22.60
N SER A 124 0.33 -11.46 22.11
CA SER A 124 1.63 -11.89 22.63
C SER A 124 2.81 -11.74 21.65
N GLY A 125 2.52 -11.56 20.34
CA GLY A 125 3.55 -11.58 19.31
C GLY A 125 4.17 -12.96 19.05
N HIS A 126 3.64 -14.03 19.66
CA HIS A 126 4.17 -15.37 19.42
C HIS A 126 3.76 -15.92 18.06
N LEU A 127 4.71 -16.60 17.40
CA LEU A 127 4.45 -17.30 16.15
C LEU A 127 3.38 -18.39 16.33
N LYS A 128 2.34 -18.34 15.51
CA LYS A 128 1.34 -19.43 15.44
C LYS A 128 1.69 -20.39 14.32
N TRP A 129 1.96 -19.88 13.12
CA TRP A 129 2.41 -20.65 11.99
C TRP A 129 3.16 -19.75 10.98
N ARG A 130 3.86 -20.38 10.09
CA ARG A 130 4.50 -19.75 8.94
C ARG A 130 4.43 -20.67 7.73
N PHE A 131 4.37 -20.08 6.55
CA PHE A 131 4.38 -20.78 5.27
C PHE A 131 5.59 -20.31 4.46
N GLN A 132 6.31 -21.26 3.83
CA GLN A 132 7.41 -20.96 2.92
C GLN A 132 6.90 -20.97 1.48
N SER A 133 7.03 -19.87 0.75
CA SER A 133 6.83 -19.82 -0.71
C SER A 133 7.98 -20.51 -1.45
N GLU A 134 7.93 -20.56 -2.78
CA GLU A 134 9.00 -21.17 -3.59
C GLU A 134 10.25 -20.27 -3.72
N GLY A 135 10.25 -19.11 -3.08
CA GLY A 135 11.36 -18.16 -3.02
C GLY A 135 10.87 -16.72 -3.01
N GLU A 136 11.82 -15.81 -2.91
CA GLU A 136 11.56 -14.37 -2.98
C GLU A 136 12.67 -13.71 -3.79
N ARG A 137 12.29 -12.84 -4.73
CA ARG A 137 13.23 -12.05 -5.52
C ARG A 137 12.58 -10.75 -5.97
N ARG A 138 13.38 -9.76 -6.27
CA ARG A 138 12.94 -8.57 -6.99
C ARG A 138 12.77 -8.87 -8.48
N PHE A 139 11.97 -8.08 -9.16
CA PHE A 139 12.00 -8.01 -10.61
C PHE A 139 13.41 -7.64 -11.08
N ALA A 140 13.88 -8.27 -12.14
CA ALA A 140 15.21 -8.04 -12.69
C ALA A 140 15.21 -8.25 -14.20
N ALA A 141 15.88 -7.36 -14.92
CA ALA A 141 16.04 -7.45 -16.37
C ALA A 141 17.44 -7.01 -16.81
N LYS A 142 17.80 -7.37 -18.03
CA LYS A 142 18.98 -6.80 -18.68
C LYS A 142 18.66 -5.39 -19.17
N HIS A 143 19.63 -4.49 -19.12
CA HIS A 143 19.50 -3.11 -19.56
C HIS A 143 18.34 -2.34 -18.90
N LEU A 144 17.97 -2.75 -17.69
CA LEU A 144 16.86 -2.17 -16.93
C LEU A 144 17.02 -0.64 -16.81
N ASP A 145 15.99 0.13 -17.19
CA ASP A 145 16.01 1.60 -17.19
C ASP A 145 17.22 2.24 -17.91
N GLY A 146 17.86 1.51 -18.81
CA GLY A 146 19.07 1.95 -19.50
C GLY A 146 20.34 1.87 -18.64
N PHE A 147 20.31 1.22 -17.48
CA PHE A 147 21.47 1.05 -16.62
C PHE A 147 22.58 0.24 -17.29
N GLN A 148 23.79 0.50 -16.86
CA GLN A 148 25.00 -0.16 -17.36
C GLN A 148 25.59 -1.12 -16.30
N PRO A 149 26.25 -2.20 -16.73
CA PRO A 149 26.41 -2.70 -18.12
C PRO A 149 25.10 -3.30 -18.68
N ALA A 150 24.73 -2.93 -19.90
CA ALA A 150 23.48 -3.36 -20.53
C ALA A 150 23.33 -4.89 -20.70
N GLY A 151 24.47 -5.62 -20.74
CA GLY A 151 24.47 -7.08 -20.87
C GLY A 151 24.18 -7.84 -19.59
N GLU A 152 24.22 -7.19 -18.43
CA GLU A 152 24.01 -7.79 -17.13
C GLU A 152 22.55 -7.68 -16.68
N THR A 153 22.09 -8.68 -15.90
CA THR A 153 20.76 -8.65 -15.28
C THR A 153 20.84 -7.87 -13.97
N MET A 154 20.03 -6.84 -13.85
CA MET A 154 19.96 -5.93 -12.71
C MET A 154 18.61 -6.01 -12.05
N SER A 155 18.59 -5.98 -10.71
CA SER A 155 17.33 -5.92 -9.94
C SER A 155 16.78 -4.51 -9.93
N ASP A 156 15.46 -4.37 -10.09
CA ASP A 156 14.81 -3.07 -10.05
C ASP A 156 14.94 -2.43 -8.64
N PRO A 157 15.53 -1.24 -8.53
CA PRO A 157 15.71 -0.57 -7.24
C PRO A 157 14.37 -0.12 -6.62
N TRP A 158 13.34 0.10 -7.44
CA TRP A 158 12.01 0.52 -7.01
C TRP A 158 11.05 -0.64 -6.73
N ASP A 159 11.45 -1.87 -7.01
CA ASP A 159 10.73 -3.07 -6.55
C ASP A 159 11.10 -3.36 -5.08
N CYS A 160 10.72 -2.42 -4.21
CA CYS A 160 11.07 -2.41 -2.78
C CYS A 160 9.94 -2.85 -1.86
N TYR A 161 8.72 -2.97 -2.38
CA TYR A 161 7.58 -3.49 -1.63
C TYR A 161 7.50 -5.01 -1.74
N LEU A 162 6.84 -5.62 -0.76
CA LEU A 162 6.35 -6.98 -0.85
C LEU A 162 4.83 -6.98 -0.87
N SER A 163 4.22 -7.98 -1.48
CA SER A 163 2.78 -8.15 -1.46
C SER A 163 2.26 -8.20 -0.02
N SER A 164 1.36 -7.29 0.31
CA SER A 164 0.70 -7.25 1.61
C SER A 164 -0.45 -8.26 1.62
N PRO A 165 -0.56 -9.11 2.65
CA PRO A 165 -1.61 -10.12 2.70
C PRO A 165 -2.99 -9.49 2.92
N VAL A 166 -4.03 -10.14 2.35
CA VAL A 166 -5.43 -9.85 2.66
C VAL A 166 -6.10 -11.11 3.21
N VAL A 167 -6.92 -10.94 4.24
CA VAL A 167 -7.68 -12.04 4.84
C VAL A 167 -9.14 -11.91 4.43
N TRP A 168 -9.68 -12.98 3.83
CA TRP A 168 -11.07 -13.04 3.41
C TRP A 168 -11.61 -14.47 3.50
N ASN A 169 -12.80 -14.63 4.06
CA ASN A 169 -13.55 -15.91 4.16
C ASN A 169 -12.68 -17.11 4.63
N GLY A 170 -11.92 -16.93 5.73
CA GLY A 170 -11.11 -17.99 6.34
C GLY A 170 -9.84 -18.36 5.54
N ALA A 171 -9.46 -17.54 4.58
CA ALA A 171 -8.19 -17.68 3.87
C ALA A 171 -7.38 -16.39 3.94
N VAL A 172 -6.05 -16.50 3.81
CA VAL A 172 -5.12 -15.39 3.62
C VAL A 172 -4.48 -15.53 2.24
N TYR A 173 -4.45 -14.41 1.51
CA TYR A 173 -3.98 -14.35 0.13
C TYR A 173 -2.81 -13.38 0.02
N PHE A 174 -1.81 -13.72 -0.79
CA PHE A 174 -0.65 -12.86 -1.07
C PHE A 174 0.02 -13.23 -2.38
N GLY A 175 0.74 -12.29 -2.96
CA GLY A 175 1.68 -12.52 -4.07
C GLY A 175 3.09 -12.77 -3.54
N SER A 176 3.97 -13.33 -4.37
CA SER A 176 5.36 -13.61 -4.01
C SER A 176 6.31 -13.34 -5.18
N GLY A 177 7.55 -13.02 -4.86
CA GLY A 177 8.64 -12.85 -5.83
C GLY A 177 8.97 -14.11 -6.63
N ASP A 178 8.49 -15.27 -6.20
CA ASP A 178 8.56 -16.51 -7.00
C ASP A 178 7.59 -16.53 -8.19
N GLY A 179 6.73 -15.49 -8.31
CA GLY A 179 5.74 -15.35 -9.38
C GLY A 179 4.45 -16.13 -9.14
N ASN A 180 4.17 -16.55 -7.91
CA ASN A 180 2.90 -17.18 -7.57
C ASN A 180 2.01 -16.24 -6.76
N VAL A 181 0.71 -16.41 -6.91
CA VAL A 181 -0.33 -15.96 -5.98
C VAL A 181 -0.72 -17.14 -5.12
N TYR A 182 -0.75 -16.95 -3.81
CA TYR A 182 -1.05 -18.01 -2.84
C TYR A 182 -2.36 -17.72 -2.08
N ALA A 183 -3.08 -18.79 -1.76
CA ALA A 183 -4.16 -18.79 -0.77
C ALA A 183 -3.89 -19.87 0.26
N LEU A 184 -3.89 -19.49 1.53
CA LEU A 184 -3.68 -20.40 2.65
C LEU A 184 -4.89 -20.37 3.58
N ASN A 185 -5.11 -21.44 4.33
CA ASN A 185 -6.02 -21.42 5.47
C ASN A 185 -5.49 -20.39 6.51
N SER A 186 -6.27 -19.40 6.85
CA SER A 186 -5.82 -18.31 7.74
C SER A 186 -5.51 -18.81 9.17
N THR A 187 -6.11 -19.89 9.62
CA THR A 187 -5.91 -20.43 10.98
C THR A 187 -4.71 -21.37 11.06
N THR A 188 -4.49 -22.23 10.03
CA THR A 188 -3.49 -23.31 10.10
C THR A 188 -2.26 -23.04 9.24
N GLY A 189 -2.35 -22.15 8.22
CA GLY A 189 -1.28 -21.91 7.25
C GLY A 189 -1.22 -22.96 6.13
N ASP A 190 -2.16 -23.91 6.08
CA ASP A 190 -2.17 -24.93 5.03
C ASP A 190 -2.49 -24.32 3.67
N LEU A 191 -1.75 -24.77 2.64
CA LEU A 191 -1.97 -24.32 1.27
C LEU A 191 -3.35 -24.78 0.76
N LYS A 192 -4.18 -23.84 0.33
CA LYS A 192 -5.45 -24.11 -0.33
C LYS A 192 -5.27 -24.19 -1.84
N TRP A 193 -4.59 -23.21 -2.42
CA TRP A 193 -4.24 -23.17 -3.83
C TRP A 193 -3.08 -22.20 -4.08
N LYS A 194 -2.41 -22.36 -5.21
CA LYS A 194 -1.48 -21.37 -5.78
C LYS A 194 -1.77 -21.20 -7.27
N PHE A 195 -1.51 -20.01 -7.78
CA PHE A 195 -1.64 -19.64 -9.20
C PHE A 195 -0.33 -19.07 -9.69
N LYS A 196 0.22 -19.59 -10.79
CA LYS A 196 1.48 -19.13 -11.38
C LYS A 196 1.23 -18.03 -12.42
N THR A 197 1.91 -16.90 -12.25
CA THR A 197 2.03 -15.83 -13.25
C THR A 197 3.35 -15.93 -14.01
N GLY A 198 3.58 -15.03 -14.96
CA GLY A 198 4.81 -15.03 -15.76
C GLY A 198 6.04 -14.45 -15.05
N ASP A 199 5.86 -13.60 -14.02
CA ASP A 199 6.95 -12.97 -13.28
C ASP A 199 6.53 -12.65 -11.83
N VAL A 200 7.36 -11.91 -11.09
CA VAL A 200 7.17 -11.44 -9.70
C VAL A 200 5.77 -10.87 -9.45
N VAL A 201 5.20 -11.16 -8.29
CA VAL A 201 3.90 -10.63 -7.84
C VAL A 201 4.08 -9.89 -6.52
N HIS A 202 4.40 -8.60 -6.57
CA HIS A 202 4.54 -7.74 -5.39
C HIS A 202 3.35 -6.81 -5.17
N ALA A 203 2.44 -6.68 -6.15
CA ALA A 203 1.15 -6.07 -5.91
C ALA A 203 0.39 -6.82 -4.81
N SER A 204 -0.39 -6.10 -4.00
CA SER A 204 -1.22 -6.69 -2.95
C SER A 204 -2.59 -7.06 -3.52
N PRO A 205 -3.14 -8.26 -3.21
CA PRO A 205 -4.41 -8.70 -3.76
C PRO A 205 -5.59 -7.92 -3.17
N ALA A 206 -6.48 -7.40 -4.02
CA ALA A 206 -7.79 -6.90 -3.63
C ALA A 206 -8.84 -7.99 -3.84
N ILE A 207 -9.87 -8.03 -2.99
CA ILE A 207 -10.95 -9.03 -3.08
C ILE A 207 -12.31 -8.33 -3.04
N ALA A 208 -13.14 -8.61 -4.06
CA ALA A 208 -14.53 -8.21 -4.10
C ALA A 208 -15.38 -9.35 -4.71
N ASP A 209 -16.55 -9.60 -4.16
CA ASP A 209 -17.55 -10.57 -4.66
C ASP A 209 -16.97 -11.97 -4.95
N GLY A 210 -16.00 -12.42 -4.13
CA GLY A 210 -15.34 -13.70 -4.29
C GLY A 210 -14.33 -13.78 -5.43
N VAL A 211 -13.94 -12.63 -6.00
CA VAL A 211 -12.88 -12.51 -7.01
C VAL A 211 -11.68 -11.81 -6.43
N LEU A 212 -10.51 -12.40 -6.62
CA LEU A 212 -9.22 -11.84 -6.28
C LEU A 212 -8.62 -11.12 -7.50
N PHE A 213 -8.22 -9.87 -7.32
CA PHE A 213 -7.63 -9.02 -8.36
C PHE A 213 -6.19 -8.68 -8.01
N ILE A 214 -5.25 -8.91 -8.94
CA ILE A 214 -3.82 -8.71 -8.68
C ILE A 214 -3.02 -8.45 -9.95
N GLY A 215 -2.06 -7.54 -9.87
CA GLY A 215 -1.09 -7.26 -10.93
C GLY A 215 0.18 -8.08 -10.77
N SER A 216 0.89 -8.33 -11.88
CA SER A 216 2.20 -8.99 -11.90
C SER A 216 3.20 -8.18 -12.73
N TRP A 217 4.49 -8.39 -12.50
CA TRP A 217 5.57 -7.83 -13.30
C TRP A 217 5.65 -8.40 -14.73
N ASP A 218 4.88 -9.44 -15.06
CA ASP A 218 4.69 -9.93 -16.42
C ASP A 218 3.79 -9.03 -17.29
N SER A 219 3.39 -7.87 -16.76
CA SER A 219 2.49 -6.89 -17.37
C SER A 219 1.07 -7.43 -17.62
N TYR A 220 0.65 -8.48 -16.88
CA TYR A 220 -0.74 -8.90 -16.81
C TYR A 220 -1.39 -8.54 -15.48
N PHE A 221 -2.64 -8.11 -15.59
CA PHE A 221 -3.54 -7.97 -14.46
C PHE A 221 -4.51 -9.16 -14.46
N TYR A 222 -4.62 -9.85 -13.34
CA TYR A 222 -5.36 -11.11 -13.21
C TYR A 222 -6.58 -10.96 -12.32
N ALA A 223 -7.67 -11.63 -12.69
CA ALA A 223 -8.82 -11.90 -11.84
C ALA A 223 -8.94 -13.40 -11.62
N LEU A 224 -8.88 -13.82 -10.37
CA LEU A 224 -8.94 -15.21 -9.96
C LEU A 224 -10.17 -15.46 -9.10
N ASP A 225 -10.77 -16.63 -9.22
CA ASP A 225 -11.77 -17.08 -8.25
C ASP A 225 -11.09 -17.27 -6.89
N ALA A 226 -11.49 -16.53 -5.87
CA ALA A 226 -10.81 -16.52 -4.57
C ALA A 226 -10.88 -17.87 -3.84
N ALA A 227 -11.92 -18.67 -4.07
CA ALA A 227 -12.07 -19.97 -3.42
C ALA A 227 -11.18 -21.05 -4.05
N THR A 228 -10.97 -21.01 -5.38
CA THR A 228 -10.36 -22.09 -6.15
C THR A 228 -9.03 -21.73 -6.81
N GLY A 229 -8.70 -20.45 -6.93
CA GLY A 229 -7.53 -19.96 -7.67
C GLY A 229 -7.66 -20.03 -9.19
N LYS A 230 -8.82 -20.42 -9.73
CA LYS A 230 -9.02 -20.48 -11.18
C LYS A 230 -9.06 -19.09 -11.78
N GLU A 231 -8.31 -18.88 -12.87
CA GLU A 231 -8.37 -17.64 -13.66
C GLU A 231 -9.78 -17.45 -14.25
N LYS A 232 -10.34 -16.28 -14.00
CA LYS A 232 -11.61 -15.83 -14.61
C LYS A 232 -11.33 -15.04 -15.87
N TRP A 233 -10.37 -14.12 -15.79
CA TRP A 233 -9.87 -13.34 -16.91
C TRP A 233 -8.50 -12.74 -16.56
N ARG A 234 -7.79 -12.29 -17.57
CA ARG A 234 -6.58 -11.46 -17.46
C ARG A 234 -6.57 -10.36 -18.51
N PHE A 235 -5.89 -9.28 -18.18
CA PHE A 235 -5.75 -8.11 -19.05
C PHE A 235 -4.27 -7.78 -19.22
N LYS A 236 -3.79 -7.62 -20.47
CA LYS A 236 -2.42 -7.22 -20.79
C LYS A 236 -2.32 -5.70 -20.83
N THR A 237 -1.35 -5.13 -20.10
CA THR A 237 -0.98 -3.70 -20.16
C THR A 237 0.09 -3.46 -21.21
N GLY A 238 0.47 -2.19 -21.42
CA GLY A 238 1.64 -1.83 -22.22
C GLY A 238 2.95 -2.30 -21.57
N GLU A 239 4.00 -2.37 -22.39
CA GLU A 239 5.37 -2.66 -21.93
C GLU A 239 6.39 -2.14 -22.96
N ASP A 240 7.63 -1.87 -22.52
CA ASP A 240 8.77 -1.62 -23.39
C ASP A 240 9.83 -2.72 -23.16
N PRO A 241 10.06 -3.59 -24.15
CA PRO A 241 10.98 -4.72 -23.97
C PRO A 241 12.46 -4.34 -24.02
N ASP A 242 12.81 -3.10 -24.46
CA ASP A 242 14.20 -2.69 -24.66
C ASP A 242 14.86 -2.15 -23.38
N PHE A 243 14.15 -1.26 -22.65
CA PHE A 243 14.66 -0.62 -21.44
C PHE A 243 13.98 -1.11 -20.17
N HIS A 244 12.84 -1.79 -20.30
CA HIS A 244 12.05 -2.30 -19.18
C HIS A 244 11.61 -1.24 -18.15
N ASN A 245 11.55 0.04 -18.52
CA ASN A 245 11.10 1.10 -17.63
C ASN A 245 9.56 1.26 -17.62
N GLN A 246 8.87 0.66 -18.59
CA GLN A 246 7.41 0.62 -18.68
C GLN A 246 6.87 -0.82 -18.57
N VAL A 247 7.49 -1.65 -17.74
CA VAL A 247 7.12 -3.06 -17.57
C VAL A 247 6.55 -3.28 -16.17
N GLY A 248 5.47 -4.03 -16.09
CA GLY A 248 4.94 -4.58 -14.85
C GLY A 248 3.90 -3.71 -14.15
N ILE A 249 3.12 -4.38 -13.30
CA ILE A 249 2.07 -3.79 -12.49
C ILE A 249 2.48 -3.92 -11.02
N GLN A 250 2.97 -2.82 -10.47
CA GLN A 250 3.39 -2.72 -9.07
C GLN A 250 2.25 -2.20 -8.17
N SER A 251 1.33 -1.43 -8.76
CA SER A 251 0.13 -0.91 -8.09
C SER A 251 -0.77 -2.04 -7.62
N SER A 252 -1.31 -1.93 -6.41
CA SER A 252 -2.41 -2.77 -5.95
C SER A 252 -3.74 -2.17 -6.40
N ALA A 253 -4.69 -3.03 -6.77
CA ALA A 253 -5.99 -2.58 -7.27
C ALA A 253 -6.87 -2.00 -6.17
N ALA A 254 -7.78 -1.08 -6.55
CA ALA A 254 -8.97 -0.74 -5.80
C ALA A 254 -10.22 -1.22 -6.56
N VAL A 255 -11.23 -1.73 -5.84
CA VAL A 255 -12.46 -2.24 -6.44
C VAL A 255 -13.66 -1.53 -5.83
N GLU A 256 -14.47 -0.92 -6.69
CA GLU A 256 -15.70 -0.23 -6.28
C GLU A 256 -16.74 -0.32 -7.39
N ASP A 257 -18.00 -0.54 -7.07
CA ASP A 257 -19.15 -0.55 -7.98
C ASP A 257 -18.90 -1.36 -9.26
N GLY A 258 -18.37 -2.60 -9.14
CA GLY A 258 -18.10 -3.49 -10.27
C GLY A 258 -17.01 -2.99 -11.22
N THR A 259 -16.15 -2.09 -10.76
CA THR A 259 -14.99 -1.58 -11.52
C THR A 259 -13.71 -1.81 -10.73
N VAL A 260 -12.69 -2.28 -11.43
CA VAL A 260 -11.32 -2.44 -10.91
C VAL A 260 -10.46 -1.31 -11.43
N TYR A 261 -9.78 -0.61 -10.53
CA TYR A 261 -8.85 0.48 -10.86
C TYR A 261 -7.45 0.09 -10.42
N PHE A 262 -6.47 0.25 -11.28
CA PHE A 262 -5.06 0.02 -10.94
C PHE A 262 -4.13 0.88 -11.81
N GLY A 263 -3.01 1.27 -11.25
CA GLY A 263 -1.95 1.95 -11.96
C GLY A 263 -0.96 0.96 -12.59
N CYS A 264 -0.21 1.42 -13.58
CA CYS A 264 0.81 0.61 -14.26
C CYS A 264 2.06 1.45 -14.57
N ARG A 265 3.20 0.79 -14.72
CA ARG A 265 4.45 1.45 -15.14
C ARG A 265 4.42 1.89 -16.61
N ASP A 266 3.50 1.37 -17.43
CA ASP A 266 3.25 1.87 -18.79
C ASP A 266 2.63 3.27 -18.83
N SER A 267 2.63 3.98 -17.69
CA SER A 267 2.14 5.35 -17.52
C SER A 267 0.63 5.50 -17.63
N HIS A 268 -0.13 4.47 -17.30
CA HIS A 268 -1.59 4.53 -17.29
C HIS A 268 -2.20 4.21 -15.93
N LEU A 269 -3.33 4.86 -15.63
CA LEU A 269 -4.33 4.35 -14.71
C LEU A 269 -5.43 3.67 -15.53
N TYR A 270 -5.72 2.41 -15.20
CA TYR A 270 -6.73 1.61 -15.88
C TYR A 270 -8.00 1.48 -15.05
N ALA A 271 -9.14 1.44 -15.73
CA ALA A 271 -10.41 1.01 -15.17
C ALA A 271 -10.98 -0.13 -16.02
N LEU A 272 -11.18 -1.28 -15.40
CA LEU A 272 -11.73 -2.47 -16.04
C LEU A 272 -13.06 -2.85 -15.39
N ASP A 273 -13.93 -3.48 -16.17
CA ASP A 273 -15.11 -4.16 -15.65
C ASP A 273 -14.66 -5.36 -14.80
N ALA A 274 -15.05 -5.41 -13.54
CA ALA A 274 -14.59 -6.42 -12.58
C ALA A 274 -15.04 -7.85 -12.94
N ALA A 275 -16.18 -8.01 -13.62
CA ALA A 275 -16.72 -9.32 -13.99
C ALA A 275 -16.06 -9.88 -15.23
N THR A 276 -15.73 -9.03 -16.22
CA THR A 276 -15.32 -9.44 -17.57
C THR A 276 -13.87 -9.11 -17.94
N GLY A 277 -13.22 -8.19 -17.21
CA GLY A 277 -11.90 -7.68 -17.55
C GLY A 277 -11.88 -6.72 -18.75
N GLN A 278 -13.03 -6.35 -19.30
CA GLN A 278 -13.10 -5.40 -20.40
C GLN A 278 -12.68 -4.01 -19.92
N LYS A 279 -11.82 -3.36 -20.70
CA LYS A 279 -11.38 -1.99 -20.42
C LYS A 279 -12.54 -1.01 -20.59
N LYS A 280 -12.92 -0.33 -19.50
CA LYS A 280 -13.86 0.79 -19.49
C LYS A 280 -13.17 2.05 -20.01
N TRP A 281 -12.00 2.36 -19.44
CA TRP A 281 -11.14 3.45 -19.86
C TRP A 281 -9.69 3.24 -19.40
N ALA A 282 -8.77 4.02 -19.96
CA ALA A 282 -7.40 4.16 -19.48
C ALA A 282 -7.02 5.64 -19.54
N PHE A 283 -6.46 6.15 -18.45
CA PHE A 283 -5.99 7.54 -18.34
C PHE A 283 -4.47 7.57 -18.56
N PRO A 284 -3.97 8.25 -19.62
CA PRO A 284 -2.55 8.34 -19.92
C PRO A 284 -1.88 9.40 -19.05
N ASN A 285 -0.69 9.11 -18.52
CA ASN A 285 0.08 10.01 -17.67
C ASN A 285 1.43 10.42 -18.29
N ASN A 286 1.53 10.54 -19.60
CA ASN A 286 2.65 11.13 -20.35
C ASN A 286 4.05 10.65 -19.90
N GLY A 287 4.24 9.33 -19.76
CA GLY A 287 5.51 8.71 -19.45
C GLY A 287 5.86 8.60 -17.96
N SER A 288 5.09 9.19 -17.05
CA SER A 288 5.30 9.02 -15.60
C SER A 288 4.51 7.82 -15.07
N TRP A 289 5.16 6.97 -14.30
CA TRP A 289 4.54 5.76 -13.74
C TRP A 289 3.39 6.06 -12.79
N VAL A 290 2.40 5.18 -12.79
CA VAL A 290 1.33 5.14 -11.81
C VAL A 290 1.51 3.88 -10.96
N ILE A 291 2.42 3.94 -9.98
CA ILE A 291 2.74 2.80 -9.11
C ILE A 291 1.96 2.80 -7.79
N VAL A 292 1.35 3.93 -7.45
CA VAL A 292 0.48 4.04 -6.28
C VAL A 292 -0.81 3.24 -6.50
N SER A 293 -1.35 2.67 -5.43
CA SER A 293 -2.69 2.09 -5.46
C SER A 293 -3.70 3.24 -5.41
N PRO A 294 -4.66 3.33 -6.36
CA PRO A 294 -5.64 4.41 -6.37
C PRO A 294 -6.57 4.34 -5.16
N ALA A 295 -7.09 5.49 -4.72
CA ALA A 295 -8.21 5.52 -3.79
C ALA A 295 -9.50 5.77 -4.57
N VAL A 296 -10.61 5.16 -4.12
CA VAL A 296 -11.92 5.31 -4.76
C VAL A 296 -12.94 5.68 -3.70
N LYS A 297 -13.64 6.81 -3.90
CA LYS A 297 -14.69 7.29 -3.01
C LYS A 297 -15.90 7.73 -3.83
N GLY A 298 -16.95 6.92 -3.82
CA GLY A 298 -18.15 7.21 -4.59
C GLY A 298 -17.87 7.26 -6.09
N SER A 299 -18.20 8.37 -6.73
CA SER A 299 -18.03 8.57 -8.19
C SER A 299 -16.63 9.01 -8.60
N GLU A 300 -15.63 8.98 -7.74
CA GLU A 300 -14.34 9.57 -8.00
C GLU A 300 -13.17 8.64 -7.67
N VAL A 301 -12.11 8.73 -8.50
CA VAL A 301 -10.85 8.00 -8.34
C VAL A 301 -9.71 8.98 -8.13
N TYR A 302 -8.87 8.70 -7.14
CA TYR A 302 -7.77 9.57 -6.74
C TYR A 302 -6.44 8.82 -6.82
N PHE A 303 -5.45 9.42 -7.44
CA PHE A 303 -4.10 8.86 -7.50
C PHE A 303 -3.05 9.95 -7.64
N ALA A 304 -1.80 9.59 -7.41
CA ALA A 304 -0.65 10.44 -7.69
C ALA A 304 0.35 9.68 -8.55
N THR A 305 1.35 10.39 -9.06
CA THR A 305 2.27 9.86 -10.05
C THR A 305 3.72 9.97 -9.56
N SER A 306 4.60 9.15 -10.12
CA SER A 306 6.02 9.17 -9.79
C SER A 306 6.70 10.49 -10.20
N ASP A 307 7.39 10.52 -11.32
CA ASP A 307 8.31 11.60 -11.68
C ASP A 307 7.63 12.93 -11.99
N SER A 308 6.42 12.91 -12.53
CA SER A 308 5.64 14.13 -12.79
C SER A 308 5.11 14.78 -11.51
N SER A 309 5.06 14.04 -10.39
CA SER A 309 4.53 14.49 -9.09
C SER A 309 3.14 15.10 -9.18
N MET A 310 2.32 14.59 -10.10
CA MET A 310 0.93 15.04 -10.29
C MET A 310 -0.01 14.28 -9.37
N PHE A 311 -1.00 14.98 -8.88
CA PHE A 311 -2.20 14.43 -8.24
C PHE A 311 -3.39 14.62 -9.16
N TYR A 312 -4.20 13.59 -9.26
CA TYR A 312 -5.41 13.58 -10.07
C TYR A 312 -6.62 13.11 -9.26
N GLN A 313 -7.74 13.76 -9.53
CA GLN A 313 -9.10 13.34 -9.20
C GLN A 313 -9.84 13.17 -10.52
N LEU A 314 -10.26 11.93 -10.79
CA LEU A 314 -10.97 11.58 -12.02
C LEU A 314 -12.40 11.15 -11.71
N GLU A 315 -13.33 11.38 -12.65
CA GLU A 315 -14.64 10.76 -12.64
C GLU A 315 -14.49 9.24 -12.84
N ALA A 316 -14.97 8.44 -11.92
CA ALA A 316 -14.82 6.97 -11.90
C ALA A 316 -15.42 6.30 -13.16
N LYS A 317 -16.51 6.85 -13.70
CA LYS A 317 -17.22 6.28 -14.85
C LYS A 317 -16.50 6.50 -16.18
N THR A 318 -15.87 7.66 -16.38
CA THR A 318 -15.33 8.09 -17.68
C THR A 318 -13.81 8.22 -17.71
N GLY A 319 -13.16 8.35 -16.55
CA GLY A 319 -11.74 8.70 -16.44
C GLY A 319 -11.45 10.18 -16.75
N SER A 320 -12.47 11.03 -16.86
CA SER A 320 -12.30 12.47 -17.10
C SER A 320 -11.72 13.16 -15.88
N VAL A 321 -10.81 14.11 -16.09
CA VAL A 321 -10.21 14.91 -15.02
C VAL A 321 -11.26 15.83 -14.38
N VAL A 322 -11.51 15.64 -13.09
CA VAL A 322 -12.33 16.56 -12.26
C VAL A 322 -11.43 17.65 -11.67
N PHE A 323 -10.28 17.22 -11.15
CA PHE A 323 -9.28 18.12 -10.59
C PHE A 323 -7.88 17.54 -10.72
N GLN A 324 -6.88 18.39 -10.87
CA GLN A 324 -5.47 18.02 -10.84
C GLN A 324 -4.62 19.12 -10.21
N MET A 325 -3.52 18.71 -9.57
CA MET A 325 -2.51 19.64 -9.07
C MET A 325 -1.12 19.03 -9.16
N LYS A 326 -0.09 19.86 -9.21
CA LYS A 326 1.30 19.41 -9.11
C LYS A 326 1.77 19.57 -7.67
N PHE A 327 2.30 18.50 -7.09
CA PHE A 327 3.00 18.57 -5.81
C PHE A 327 4.43 19.12 -6.01
N GLN A 328 5.13 19.38 -4.92
CA GLN A 328 6.50 19.94 -4.97
C GLN A 328 7.49 18.87 -5.49
N GLY A 329 7.55 18.66 -6.80
CA GLY A 329 8.64 18.06 -7.57
C GLY A 329 9.36 16.79 -7.06
N TRP A 330 8.84 16.10 -6.03
CA TRP A 330 9.33 14.83 -5.52
C TRP A 330 8.36 13.71 -5.88
N PRO A 331 8.84 12.56 -6.39
CA PRO A 331 7.99 11.44 -6.76
C PRO A 331 7.07 10.97 -5.65
N ILE A 332 5.88 10.50 -6.04
CA ILE A 332 4.88 9.97 -5.11
C ILE A 332 4.77 8.45 -5.31
N PHE A 333 5.13 7.70 -4.26
CA PHE A 333 5.06 6.24 -4.23
C PHE A 333 4.14 5.73 -3.12
N SER A 334 3.78 6.60 -2.19
CA SER A 334 2.78 6.34 -1.16
C SER A 334 1.38 6.40 -1.76
N SER A 335 0.54 5.42 -1.47
CA SER A 335 -0.83 5.39 -1.95
C SER A 335 -1.72 6.33 -1.13
N PRO A 336 -2.64 7.10 -1.77
CA PRO A 336 -3.47 8.08 -1.08
C PRO A 336 -4.46 7.41 -0.11
N ALA A 337 -4.67 8.01 1.05
CA ALA A 337 -5.64 7.63 2.06
C ALA A 337 -6.68 8.74 2.24
N ILE A 338 -7.98 8.40 2.22
CA ILE A 338 -9.08 9.36 2.34
C ILE A 338 -9.81 9.15 3.67
N ALA A 339 -10.03 10.24 4.42
CA ALA A 339 -10.89 10.26 5.60
C ALA A 339 -11.73 11.54 5.60
N GLY A 340 -13.07 11.42 5.61
CA GLY A 340 -13.94 12.55 5.37
C GLY A 340 -13.63 13.24 4.04
N GLU A 341 -13.40 14.56 4.06
CA GLU A 341 -13.02 15.36 2.88
C GLU A 341 -11.50 15.59 2.79
N MET A 342 -10.70 14.82 3.53
CA MET A 342 -9.26 14.95 3.52
C MET A 342 -8.60 13.75 2.86
N LEU A 343 -7.59 14.01 2.01
CA LEU A 343 -6.73 13.00 1.40
C LEU A 343 -5.29 13.22 1.87
N TYR A 344 -4.59 12.13 2.17
CA TYR A 344 -3.20 12.15 2.63
C TYR A 344 -2.33 11.28 1.74
N VAL A 345 -1.15 11.78 1.39
CA VAL A 345 -0.18 11.06 0.56
C VAL A 345 1.25 11.43 0.94
N GLY A 346 2.15 10.46 0.98
CA GLY A 346 3.57 10.67 1.25
C GLY A 346 4.39 10.87 -0.02
N SER A 347 5.44 11.68 0.05
CA SER A 347 6.40 11.87 -1.04
C SER A 347 7.77 11.25 -0.73
N THR A 348 8.54 10.98 -1.77
CA THR A 348 9.93 10.54 -1.62
C THR A 348 10.84 11.63 -1.02
N GLY A 349 10.40 12.89 -1.02
CA GLY A 349 11.05 13.99 -0.32
C GLY A 349 10.78 14.05 1.19
N GLY A 350 10.21 13.01 1.80
CA GLY A 350 9.97 12.94 3.24
C GLY A 350 8.84 13.83 3.75
N LYS A 351 7.87 14.16 2.89
CA LYS A 351 6.71 14.98 3.24
C LYS A 351 5.42 14.19 3.16
N LEU A 352 4.56 14.33 4.17
CA LEU A 352 3.16 13.93 4.12
C LEU A 352 2.32 15.15 3.74
N ILE A 353 1.59 15.04 2.64
CA ILE A 353 0.78 16.11 2.07
C ILE A 353 -0.69 15.81 2.36
N ALA A 354 -1.42 16.77 2.93
CA ALA A 354 -2.86 16.69 3.13
C ALA A 354 -3.56 17.61 2.14
N VAL A 355 -4.48 17.04 1.37
CA VAL A 355 -5.31 17.74 0.38
C VAL A 355 -6.74 17.85 0.92
N ASP A 356 -7.29 19.03 0.94
CA ASP A 356 -8.71 19.29 1.16
C ASP A 356 -9.44 19.12 -0.17
N LEU A 357 -10.20 18.03 -0.29
CA LEU A 357 -10.87 17.63 -1.54
C LEU A 357 -12.00 18.59 -1.91
N ALA A 358 -12.69 19.15 -0.91
CA ALA A 358 -13.78 20.11 -1.14
C ALA A 358 -13.25 21.46 -1.62
N LYS A 359 -12.09 21.91 -1.08
CA LYS A 359 -11.45 23.17 -1.47
C LYS A 359 -10.45 23.02 -2.61
N GLN A 360 -10.11 21.78 -2.98
CA GLN A 360 -9.17 21.45 -4.04
C GLN A 360 -7.79 22.12 -3.86
N ASN A 361 -7.26 22.09 -2.65
CA ASN A 361 -5.97 22.68 -2.31
C ASN A 361 -5.20 21.84 -1.28
N ILE A 362 -3.90 22.11 -1.13
CA ILE A 362 -3.11 21.57 -0.02
C ILE A 362 -3.52 22.29 1.25
N ALA A 363 -4.08 21.55 2.21
CA ALA A 363 -4.49 22.09 3.51
C ALA A 363 -3.28 22.28 4.44
N TRP A 364 -2.38 21.29 4.47
CA TRP A 364 -1.14 21.33 5.25
C TRP A 364 -0.14 20.28 4.76
N THR A 365 1.10 20.43 5.19
CA THR A 365 2.19 19.49 4.92
C THR A 365 2.95 19.25 6.22
N PHE A 366 3.19 17.97 6.55
CA PHE A 366 4.13 17.55 7.57
C PHE A 366 5.44 17.15 6.90
N GLU A 367 6.56 17.44 7.53
CA GLU A 367 7.90 17.11 7.06
C GLU A 367 8.64 16.30 8.13
N THR A 368 9.23 15.16 7.72
CA THR A 368 10.03 14.30 8.61
C THR A 368 11.27 15.04 9.12
N ASP A 369 11.82 14.61 10.25
CA ASP A 369 13.04 15.23 10.78
C ASP A 369 14.22 15.03 9.81
N ALA A 370 14.30 13.87 9.16
CA ALA A 370 15.32 13.58 8.16
C ALA A 370 15.18 14.45 6.90
N SER A 371 13.94 14.75 6.46
CA SER A 371 13.70 15.68 5.34
C SER A 371 14.23 17.07 5.65
N LYS A 372 13.95 17.60 6.84
CA LYS A 372 14.45 18.91 7.28
C LYS A 372 15.98 18.95 7.31
N GLN A 373 16.62 17.87 7.76
CA GLN A 373 18.08 17.79 7.91
C GLN A 373 18.80 17.53 6.58
N ASN A 374 18.37 16.54 5.81
CA ASN A 374 19.07 16.02 4.65
C ASN A 374 18.46 16.50 3.32
N GLY A 375 17.18 16.89 3.30
CA GLY A 375 16.46 17.33 2.12
C GLY A 375 17.15 18.42 1.31
N PRO A 376 17.70 19.48 1.96
CA PRO A 376 18.39 20.55 1.24
C PRO A 376 19.54 20.10 0.35
N ALA A 377 20.22 18.96 0.67
CA ALA A 377 21.31 18.42 -0.13
C ALA A 377 20.85 17.81 -1.47
N PHE A 378 19.57 17.47 -1.59
CA PHE A 378 18.98 16.76 -2.74
C PHE A 378 17.76 17.49 -3.32
N THR A 379 17.59 18.78 -3.02
CA THR A 379 16.48 19.58 -3.50
C THR A 379 17.00 20.78 -4.29
N LYS A 380 16.51 20.95 -5.52
CA LYS A 380 16.81 22.11 -6.37
C LYS A 380 16.12 23.38 -5.83
N PRO A 381 16.53 24.58 -6.29
CA PRO A 381 15.90 25.83 -5.87
C PRO A 381 14.38 25.93 -6.12
N ASP A 382 13.87 25.19 -7.12
CA ASP A 382 12.45 25.12 -7.45
C ASP A 382 11.66 24.12 -6.58
N GLY A 383 12.32 23.45 -5.61
CA GLY A 383 11.75 22.47 -4.72
C GLY A 383 11.69 21.05 -5.28
N SER A 384 12.13 20.80 -6.51
CA SER A 384 12.17 19.46 -7.12
C SER A 384 13.39 18.67 -6.65
N ALA A 385 13.32 17.32 -6.81
CA ALA A 385 14.44 16.43 -6.50
C ALA A 385 15.66 16.71 -7.40
N ASP A 386 16.83 16.79 -6.79
CA ASP A 386 18.11 16.88 -7.49
C ASP A 386 18.76 15.50 -7.59
N TYR A 387 18.44 14.78 -8.66
CA TYR A 387 18.99 13.46 -8.91
C TYR A 387 20.50 13.52 -9.21
N TYR A 388 21.01 14.62 -9.78
CA TYR A 388 22.44 14.78 -10.05
C TYR A 388 23.28 14.87 -8.76
N ALA A 389 22.70 15.37 -7.68
CA ALA A 389 23.36 15.34 -6.37
C ALA A 389 23.45 13.93 -5.76
N ALA A 390 22.56 13.03 -6.17
CA ALA A 390 22.49 11.67 -5.64
C ALA A 390 23.30 10.67 -6.49
N PHE A 391 23.14 10.69 -7.82
CA PHE A 391 23.69 9.70 -8.75
C PHE A 391 25.01 10.15 -9.38
N ALA A 392 26.06 9.32 -9.27
CA ALA A 392 27.38 9.62 -9.84
C ALA A 392 27.47 9.26 -11.33
N SER A 393 26.79 8.18 -11.74
CA SER A 393 26.75 7.70 -13.12
C SER A 393 25.50 6.87 -13.38
N ASN A 394 25.35 6.29 -14.58
CA ASN A 394 24.28 5.34 -14.91
C ASN A 394 24.69 3.87 -14.72
N PHE A 395 25.83 3.59 -14.09
CA PHE A 395 26.16 2.24 -13.67
C PHE A 395 25.27 1.81 -12.51
N TYR A 396 24.84 0.55 -12.52
CA TYR A 396 23.89 0.02 -11.56
C TYR A 396 24.28 0.24 -10.10
N ASP A 397 25.56 0.03 -9.75
CA ASP A 397 26.04 0.24 -8.38
C ASP A 397 25.93 1.70 -7.94
N ASP A 398 26.26 2.66 -8.84
CA ASP A 398 26.11 4.09 -8.56
C ASP A 398 24.64 4.48 -8.41
N ILE A 399 23.76 3.89 -9.20
CA ILE A 399 22.32 4.08 -9.09
C ILE A 399 21.80 3.54 -7.76
N MET A 400 22.17 2.33 -7.37
CA MET A 400 21.78 1.74 -6.08
C MET A 400 22.29 2.58 -4.89
N PHE A 401 23.51 3.08 -4.98
CA PHE A 401 24.07 3.97 -3.97
C PHE A 401 23.34 5.32 -3.92
N GLY A 402 23.01 5.89 -5.08
CA GLY A 402 22.23 7.12 -5.21
C GLY A 402 20.83 7.01 -4.61
N TYR A 403 20.13 5.90 -4.85
CA TYR A 403 18.86 5.63 -4.18
C TYR A 403 19.02 5.53 -2.66
N GLY A 404 20.10 4.89 -2.18
CA GLY A 404 20.43 4.87 -0.76
C GLY A 404 20.55 6.27 -0.17
N LYS A 405 21.21 7.21 -0.86
CA LYS A 405 21.30 8.63 -0.47
C LYS A 405 19.94 9.30 -0.44
N LEU A 406 19.10 9.10 -1.47
CA LEU A 406 17.75 9.68 -1.50
C LEU A 406 16.87 9.16 -0.35
N MET A 407 17.01 7.90 0.05
CA MET A 407 16.27 7.35 1.21
C MET A 407 16.65 8.05 2.53
N THR A 408 17.86 8.63 2.65
CA THR A 408 18.26 9.39 3.85
C THR A 408 17.45 10.66 4.08
N VAL A 409 16.70 11.12 3.07
CA VAL A 409 15.77 12.26 3.17
C VAL A 409 14.53 11.91 4.00
N GLY A 410 14.39 10.65 4.44
CA GLY A 410 13.21 10.22 5.18
C GLY A 410 12.00 10.01 4.29
N THR A 411 12.23 9.46 3.11
CA THR A 411 11.22 9.10 2.10
C THR A 411 10.01 8.41 2.74
N ILE A 412 8.80 8.87 2.41
CA ILE A 412 7.55 8.26 2.84
C ILE A 412 7.01 7.38 1.71
N LEU A 413 7.33 6.08 1.77
CA LEU A 413 6.80 5.03 0.89
C LEU A 413 5.56 4.37 1.48
N SER A 414 5.44 4.37 2.81
CA SER A 414 4.29 3.88 3.56
C SER A 414 3.01 4.62 3.14
N SER A 415 1.91 3.90 2.92
CA SER A 415 0.61 4.52 2.74
C SER A 415 0.02 4.91 4.10
N PRO A 416 -0.52 6.13 4.26
CA PRO A 416 -1.10 6.57 5.52
C PRO A 416 -2.33 5.75 5.92
N VAL A 417 -2.54 5.59 7.21
CA VAL A 417 -3.77 5.04 7.80
C VAL A 417 -4.37 6.09 8.72
N VAL A 418 -5.66 6.33 8.59
CA VAL A 418 -6.37 7.33 9.40
C VAL A 418 -7.39 6.63 10.28
N LEU A 419 -7.33 6.91 11.59
CA LEU A 419 -8.30 6.39 12.55
C LEU A 419 -8.46 7.36 13.72
N ASP A 420 -9.71 7.71 14.04
CA ASP A 420 -10.08 8.56 15.18
C ASP A 420 -9.28 9.87 15.26
N GLY A 421 -9.12 10.56 14.13
CA GLY A 421 -8.41 11.84 14.06
C GLY A 421 -6.89 11.73 14.20
N VAL A 422 -6.32 10.53 14.04
CA VAL A 422 -4.87 10.29 14.04
C VAL A 422 -4.45 9.67 12.70
N ILE A 423 -3.37 10.20 12.13
CA ILE A 423 -2.74 9.65 10.93
C ILE A 423 -1.48 8.89 11.33
N TYR A 424 -1.38 7.64 10.93
CA TYR A 424 -0.21 6.79 11.14
C TYR A 424 0.52 6.60 9.81
N VAL A 425 1.83 6.85 9.78
CA VAL A 425 2.64 6.72 8.56
C VAL A 425 4.08 6.38 8.89
N GLY A 426 4.65 5.44 8.15
CA GLY A 426 6.05 5.04 8.22
C GLY A 426 6.95 5.88 7.31
N SER A 427 8.23 5.95 7.63
CA SER A 427 9.24 6.68 6.86
C SER A 427 10.56 5.91 6.78
N ALA A 428 11.32 6.15 5.71
CA ALA A 428 12.65 5.57 5.53
C ALA A 428 13.69 6.08 6.55
N ASP A 429 13.35 7.10 7.36
CA ASP A 429 14.17 7.52 8.49
C ASP A 429 14.08 6.58 9.71
N GLY A 430 13.37 5.47 9.58
CA GLY A 430 13.17 4.48 10.62
C GLY A 430 12.03 4.80 11.60
N ASN A 431 11.28 5.88 11.37
CA ASN A 431 10.21 6.25 12.29
C ASN A 431 8.82 5.86 11.75
N LEU A 432 7.98 5.40 12.66
CA LEU A 432 6.53 5.43 12.53
C LEU A 432 6.01 6.69 13.24
N TYR A 433 5.29 7.53 12.54
CA TYR A 433 4.71 8.75 13.06
C TYR A 433 3.20 8.59 13.31
N ALA A 434 2.71 9.15 14.43
CA ALA A 434 1.30 9.40 14.68
C ALA A 434 1.08 10.92 14.72
N LEU A 435 0.24 11.41 13.85
CA LEU A 435 0.02 12.85 13.61
C LEU A 435 -1.42 13.22 13.95
N ILE A 436 -1.62 14.39 14.59
CA ILE A 436 -2.94 14.95 14.92
C ILE A 436 -3.03 16.41 14.54
#